data_4c0c0f7cdb7311ab49586c7a7d76405d
#
_entry.id   4c0c0f7cdb7311ab49586c7a7d76405d
#
_cell.length_a   1.000
_cell.length_b   1.000
_cell.length_c   1.000
_cell.angle_alpha   90.00
_cell.angle_beta   90.00
_cell.angle_gamma   90.00
#
_symmetry.space_group_name_H-M   'P 1'
#
loop_
_entity.id
_entity.type
_entity.pdbx_description
1 polymer ?
#
loop_
_entity_poly.entity_id
_entity_poly.type
_entity_poly.pdbx_seq_one_letter_code
_entity_poly.pdbx_strand_id
1 'polypeptide(L)'
;MEKNETKQTNLEQMYHDIEKASEIAGVPYNRYVIRSILEAYKDFFSGSPVSFATNTRPLEDRKLSVGYIDLQIPHDPLRTALEKGFIITGDHPIYELLVEIRSRFPLMGYGIGLEVSRGLTKIKPFVSPQPVEKVLQITSLPRSVRDYFPYFYRHNLEVFHLFALDYLNKAVNIYFKIKEPGQLTSQQVIDMLTGLDFEVPPMDILEYCTRASFIYPTFRWDSADITRLCFGITAPEPDMVPIHLDPLLDIYTRQAPILSEQRRFIYSLNIERRVHYVKIESDYTGTLIDHMERSTLSGSDQPVPSVRM
;
A
#
# COMPACT_ATOMS: atom_id res chain seq x y z
N MET A 1 19.37 -19.89 16.75
CA MET A 1 18.27 -19.42 15.88
C MET A 1 16.98 -19.81 16.60
N GLU A 2 16.48 -18.94 17.46
CA GLU A 2 15.16 -19.12 18.08
C GLU A 2 14.09 -18.92 17.01
N LYS A 3 13.22 -19.92 16.87
CA LYS A 3 12.02 -19.80 16.05
C LYS A 3 11.11 -18.78 16.76
N ASN A 4 10.98 -17.56 16.21
CA ASN A 4 9.89 -16.68 16.56
C ASN A 4 8.58 -17.44 16.26
N GLU A 5 7.96 -18.00 17.27
CA GLU A 5 6.59 -18.51 17.17
C GLU A 5 5.69 -17.31 16.89
N THR A 6 5.21 -17.23 15.66
CA THR A 6 4.22 -16.24 15.25
C THR A 6 2.99 -16.46 16.14
N LYS A 7 2.74 -15.55 17.08
CA LYS A 7 1.53 -15.59 17.91
C LYS A 7 0.33 -15.59 16.95
N GLN A 8 -0.46 -16.65 17.01
CA GLN A 8 -1.67 -16.78 16.21
C GLN A 8 -2.58 -15.58 16.51
N THR A 9 -2.93 -14.81 15.48
CA THR A 9 -3.71 -13.57 15.64
C THR A 9 -5.11 -13.95 16.16
N ASN A 10 -5.43 -13.55 17.38
CA ASN A 10 -6.75 -13.72 17.95
C ASN A 10 -7.69 -12.65 17.39
N LEU A 11 -8.74 -13.02 16.67
CA LEU A 11 -9.68 -12.08 16.07
C LEU A 11 -10.33 -11.15 17.09
N GLU A 12 -10.67 -11.59 18.29
CA GLU A 12 -11.27 -10.73 19.31
C GLU A 12 -10.28 -9.66 19.79
N GLN A 13 -9.01 -10.02 19.97
CA GLN A 13 -7.95 -9.03 20.25
C GLN A 13 -7.81 -8.04 19.10
N MET A 14 -7.83 -8.52 17.87
CA MET A 14 -7.73 -7.66 16.69
C MET A 14 -8.89 -6.68 16.58
N TYR A 15 -10.13 -7.09 16.89
CA TYR A 15 -11.28 -6.18 16.91
C TYR A 15 -11.09 -5.05 17.93
N HIS A 16 -10.66 -5.38 19.15
CA HIS A 16 -10.38 -4.41 20.19
C HIS A 16 -9.26 -3.45 19.77
N ASP A 17 -8.20 -3.96 19.19
CA ASP A 17 -7.05 -3.16 18.77
C ASP A 17 -7.38 -2.25 17.57
N ILE A 18 -8.23 -2.69 16.63
CA ILE A 18 -8.73 -1.82 15.55
C ILE A 18 -9.60 -0.70 16.13
N GLU A 19 -10.48 -0.99 17.10
CA GLU A 19 -11.31 0.01 17.78
C GLU A 19 -10.43 1.05 18.47
N LYS A 20 -9.44 0.61 19.25
CA LYS A 20 -8.47 1.50 19.89
C LYS A 20 -7.67 2.33 18.89
N ALA A 21 -7.22 1.74 17.77
CA ALA A 21 -6.55 2.48 16.71
C ALA A 21 -7.46 3.54 16.07
N SER A 22 -8.78 3.26 15.95
CA SER A 22 -9.75 4.24 15.42
C SER A 22 -9.98 5.41 16.38
N GLU A 23 -9.99 5.16 17.70
CA GLU A 23 -10.05 6.21 18.72
C GLU A 23 -8.81 7.11 18.66
N ILE A 24 -7.60 6.53 18.57
CA ILE A 24 -6.35 7.28 18.43
C ILE A 24 -6.37 8.15 17.17
N ALA A 25 -6.84 7.60 16.04
CA ALA A 25 -6.94 8.34 14.78
C ALA A 25 -8.09 9.35 14.78
N GLY A 26 -9.04 9.27 15.72
CA GLY A 26 -10.24 10.11 15.79
C GLY A 26 -11.25 9.83 14.66
N VAL A 27 -11.32 8.60 14.16
CA VAL A 27 -12.18 8.25 13.01
C VAL A 27 -13.34 7.34 13.41
N PRO A 28 -14.48 7.39 12.71
CA PRO A 28 -15.61 6.50 12.97
C PRO A 28 -15.22 5.03 12.74
N TYR A 29 -15.71 4.15 13.62
CA TYR A 29 -15.52 2.71 13.55
C TYR A 29 -16.83 1.97 13.32
N ASN A 30 -16.92 1.20 12.25
CA ASN A 30 -18.09 0.35 11.97
C ASN A 30 -17.80 -1.11 12.35
N ARG A 31 -18.09 -1.44 13.61
CA ARG A 31 -17.82 -2.77 14.17
C ARG A 31 -18.43 -3.92 13.37
N TYR A 32 -19.66 -3.76 12.88
CA TYR A 32 -20.37 -4.81 12.15
C TYR A 32 -19.72 -5.10 10.80
N VAL A 33 -19.38 -4.04 10.07
CA VAL A 33 -18.70 -4.16 8.76
C VAL A 33 -17.34 -4.82 8.93
N ILE A 34 -16.56 -4.36 9.90
CA ILE A 34 -15.22 -4.90 10.13
C ILE A 34 -15.28 -6.36 10.57
N ARG A 35 -16.17 -6.72 11.52
CA ARG A 35 -16.34 -8.12 11.93
C ARG A 35 -16.69 -9.03 10.76
N SER A 36 -17.67 -8.64 9.93
CA SER A 36 -18.09 -9.47 8.80
C SER A 36 -16.95 -9.73 7.80
N ILE A 37 -16.09 -8.73 7.57
CA ILE A 37 -14.96 -8.88 6.65
C ILE A 37 -13.86 -9.74 7.28
N LEU A 38 -13.48 -9.47 8.53
CA LEU A 38 -12.43 -10.25 9.20
C LEU A 38 -12.83 -11.72 9.34
N GLU A 39 -14.08 -12.02 9.63
CA GLU A 39 -14.58 -13.40 9.65
C GLU A 39 -14.55 -14.07 8.27
N ALA A 40 -14.88 -13.33 7.20
CA ALA A 40 -14.85 -13.87 5.84
C ALA A 40 -13.41 -14.18 5.36
N TYR A 41 -12.43 -13.48 5.91
CA TYR A 41 -11.01 -13.64 5.56
C TYR A 41 -10.17 -14.23 6.70
N LYS A 42 -10.80 -14.82 7.73
CA LYS A 42 -10.11 -15.31 8.94
C LYS A 42 -8.97 -16.30 8.66
N ASP A 43 -9.15 -17.16 7.66
CA ASP A 43 -8.16 -18.18 7.31
C ASP A 43 -6.88 -17.54 6.70
N PHE A 44 -6.97 -16.30 6.24
CA PHE A 44 -5.84 -15.52 5.72
C PHE A 44 -5.06 -14.77 6.81
N PHE A 45 -5.72 -14.43 7.93
CA PHE A 45 -5.07 -13.68 9.00
C PHE A 45 -4.09 -14.50 9.83
N SER A 46 -4.24 -15.83 9.82
CA SER A 46 -3.37 -16.72 10.57
C SER A 46 -1.98 -16.77 9.95
N GLY A 47 -1.04 -16.02 10.53
CA GLY A 47 0.35 -15.96 10.08
C GLY A 47 0.67 -14.92 9.01
N SER A 48 -0.31 -14.17 8.54
CA SER A 48 -0.10 -13.08 7.58
C SER A 48 0.30 -11.77 8.27
N PRO A 49 1.16 -10.94 7.63
CA PRO A 49 1.42 -9.59 8.10
C PRO A 49 0.14 -8.75 8.11
N VAL A 50 -0.11 -8.11 9.25
CA VAL A 50 -1.23 -7.17 9.43
C VAL A 50 -0.69 -5.81 9.79
N SER A 51 -1.31 -4.76 9.27
CA SER A 51 -0.97 -3.38 9.56
C SER A 51 -2.20 -2.51 9.81
N PHE A 52 -2.01 -1.47 10.62
CA PHE A 52 -3.01 -0.41 10.82
C PHE A 52 -2.42 0.91 10.34
N ALA A 53 -3.16 1.62 9.48
CA ALA A 53 -2.66 2.83 8.87
C ALA A 53 -3.63 4.00 9.01
N THR A 54 -3.12 5.16 9.43
CA THR A 54 -3.86 6.43 9.44
C THR A 54 -3.10 7.52 8.68
N ASN A 55 -3.67 8.72 8.56
CA ASN A 55 -3.05 9.84 7.86
C ASN A 55 -3.31 11.18 8.56
N THR A 56 -2.48 12.17 8.26
CA THR A 56 -2.54 13.52 8.87
C THR A 56 -3.48 14.49 8.14
N ARG A 57 -4.42 13.98 7.34
CA ARG A 57 -5.47 14.82 6.75
C ARG A 57 -6.35 15.44 7.84
N PRO A 58 -7.08 16.53 7.54
CA PRO A 58 -8.13 17.03 8.42
C PRO A 58 -9.09 15.91 8.86
N LEU A 59 -9.68 16.05 10.01
CA LEU A 59 -10.44 14.97 10.67
C LEU A 59 -11.58 14.41 9.80
N GLU A 60 -12.24 15.26 9.00
CA GLU A 60 -13.29 14.90 8.05
C GLU A 60 -12.82 14.00 6.90
N ASP A 61 -11.53 14.11 6.51
CA ASP A 61 -10.90 13.31 5.45
C ASP A 61 -9.98 12.23 5.99
N ARG A 62 -9.80 12.20 7.32
CA ARG A 62 -8.92 11.23 7.97
C ARG A 62 -9.50 9.83 7.90
N LYS A 63 -8.63 8.85 7.74
CA LYS A 63 -9.00 7.45 7.61
C LYS A 63 -8.14 6.58 8.50
N LEU A 64 -8.72 5.49 8.99
CA LEU A 64 -7.97 4.35 9.47
C LEU A 64 -8.23 3.18 8.53
N SER A 65 -7.15 2.54 8.12
CA SER A 65 -7.20 1.35 7.28
C SER A 65 -6.51 0.18 7.98
N VAL A 66 -7.07 -1.01 7.81
CA VAL A 66 -6.41 -2.27 8.16
C VAL A 66 -5.95 -2.89 6.86
N GLY A 67 -4.67 -3.23 6.81
CA GLY A 67 -4.07 -3.97 5.70
C GLY A 67 -3.61 -5.33 6.14
N TYR A 68 -3.74 -6.33 5.28
CA TYR A 68 -2.98 -7.55 5.44
C TYR A 68 -2.43 -8.03 4.11
N ILE A 69 -1.36 -8.80 4.17
CA ILE A 69 -0.64 -9.30 3.01
C ILE A 69 -0.48 -10.81 3.17
N ASP A 70 -0.98 -11.55 2.19
CA ASP A 70 -0.76 -12.97 2.06
C ASP A 70 0.06 -13.23 0.79
N LEU A 71 1.34 -13.46 0.96
CA LEU A 71 2.25 -13.75 -0.15
C LEU A 71 2.35 -15.24 -0.48
N GLN A 72 1.74 -16.12 0.33
CA GLN A 72 1.99 -17.57 0.23
C GLN A 72 0.85 -18.36 -0.40
N ILE A 73 -0.36 -17.79 -0.49
CA ILE A 73 -1.55 -18.57 -0.84
C ILE A 73 -2.20 -18.00 -2.10
N PRO A 74 -2.45 -18.84 -3.11
CA PRO A 74 -3.13 -18.40 -4.36
C PRO A 74 -4.65 -18.28 -4.15
N HIS A 75 -5.10 -17.66 -3.06
CA HIS A 75 -6.50 -17.37 -2.86
C HIS A 75 -6.95 -16.21 -3.75
N ASP A 76 -8.22 -16.18 -4.10
CA ASP A 76 -8.82 -15.11 -4.84
C ASP A 76 -9.62 -14.19 -3.91
N PRO A 77 -9.01 -13.11 -3.38
CA PRO A 77 -9.69 -12.21 -2.46
C PRO A 77 -10.86 -11.47 -3.13
N LEU A 78 -10.83 -11.27 -4.45
CA LEU A 78 -11.94 -10.67 -5.17
C LEU A 78 -13.15 -11.59 -5.19
N ARG A 79 -12.94 -12.88 -5.43
CA ARG A 79 -14.02 -13.87 -5.39
C ARG A 79 -14.74 -13.86 -4.04
N THR A 80 -14.00 -13.93 -2.94
CA THR A 80 -14.56 -13.84 -1.59
C THR A 80 -15.33 -12.54 -1.39
N ALA A 81 -14.77 -11.40 -1.84
CA ALA A 81 -15.41 -10.09 -1.72
C ALA A 81 -16.74 -10.03 -2.49
N LEU A 82 -16.81 -10.61 -3.68
CA LEU A 82 -18.02 -10.67 -4.51
C LEU A 82 -19.08 -11.60 -3.91
N GLU A 83 -18.70 -12.80 -3.50
CA GLU A 83 -19.60 -13.79 -2.89
C GLU A 83 -20.21 -13.29 -1.59
N LYS A 84 -19.48 -12.47 -0.82
CA LYS A 84 -19.95 -11.84 0.44
C LYS A 84 -20.60 -10.46 0.25
N GLY A 85 -20.63 -9.92 -0.97
CA GLY A 85 -21.20 -8.61 -1.26
C GLY A 85 -20.41 -7.42 -0.70
N PHE A 86 -19.11 -7.60 -0.37
CA PHE A 86 -18.24 -6.50 0.05
C PHE A 86 -17.84 -5.61 -1.10
N ILE A 87 -17.77 -6.16 -2.29
CA ILE A 87 -17.59 -5.44 -3.55
C ILE A 87 -18.77 -5.82 -4.46
N ILE A 88 -19.42 -4.80 -5.01
CA ILE A 88 -20.51 -4.98 -5.98
C ILE A 88 -19.92 -4.75 -7.37
N THR A 89 -20.11 -5.70 -8.26
CA THR A 89 -19.68 -5.58 -9.67
C THR A 89 -20.47 -4.53 -10.43
N GLY A 90 -19.87 -3.99 -11.48
CA GLY A 90 -20.48 -3.05 -12.42
C GLY A 90 -19.63 -3.00 -13.69
N ASP A 91 -20.00 -2.13 -14.62
CA ASP A 91 -19.36 -2.01 -15.94
C ASP A 91 -18.01 -1.27 -15.92
N HIS A 92 -17.47 -0.98 -14.73
CA HIS A 92 -16.23 -0.23 -14.61
C HIS A 92 -15.00 -1.12 -14.88
N PRO A 93 -13.99 -0.68 -15.67
CA PRO A 93 -12.82 -1.48 -16.05
C PRO A 93 -11.99 -2.04 -14.87
N ILE A 94 -12.09 -1.45 -13.67
CA ILE A 94 -11.39 -1.95 -12.49
C ILE A 94 -11.75 -3.39 -12.14
N TYR A 95 -12.95 -3.87 -12.52
CA TYR A 95 -13.38 -5.24 -12.24
C TYR A 95 -12.67 -6.26 -13.14
N GLU A 96 -12.28 -5.84 -14.33
CA GLU A 96 -11.53 -6.65 -15.29
C GLU A 96 -10.02 -6.59 -15.01
N LEU A 97 -9.56 -5.49 -14.39
CA LEU A 97 -8.15 -5.21 -14.22
C LEU A 97 -7.41 -6.30 -13.43
N LEU A 98 -8.00 -6.84 -12.35
CA LEU A 98 -7.36 -7.92 -11.58
C LEU A 98 -7.23 -9.20 -12.42
N VAL A 99 -8.25 -9.52 -13.21
CA VAL A 99 -8.23 -10.70 -14.11
C VAL A 99 -7.13 -10.53 -15.16
N GLU A 100 -7.01 -9.34 -15.75
CA GLU A 100 -5.99 -9.04 -16.74
C GLU A 100 -4.58 -9.08 -16.14
N ILE A 101 -4.35 -8.51 -14.94
CA ILE A 101 -3.07 -8.61 -14.23
C ILE A 101 -2.68 -10.07 -14.00
N ARG A 102 -3.61 -10.90 -13.52
CA ARG A 102 -3.38 -12.34 -13.26
C ARG A 102 -3.04 -13.12 -14.50
N SER A 103 -3.62 -12.78 -15.64
CA SER A 103 -3.36 -13.47 -16.90
C SER A 103 -1.99 -13.12 -17.51
N ARG A 104 -1.43 -11.96 -17.13
CA ARG A 104 -0.20 -11.44 -17.75
C ARG A 104 1.04 -11.62 -16.88
N PHE A 105 0.89 -11.64 -15.56
CA PHE A 105 2.02 -11.64 -14.64
C PHE A 105 1.96 -12.79 -13.63
N PRO A 106 3.11 -13.40 -13.30
CA PRO A 106 3.19 -14.32 -12.17
C PRO A 106 2.82 -13.59 -10.88
N LEU A 107 1.80 -14.07 -10.19
CA LEU A 107 1.42 -13.54 -8.90
C LEU A 107 2.31 -14.13 -7.80
N MET A 108 2.73 -13.27 -6.89
CA MET A 108 3.43 -13.63 -5.66
C MET A 108 2.47 -13.77 -4.48
N GLY A 109 1.29 -13.18 -4.56
CA GLY A 109 0.26 -13.19 -3.55
C GLY A 109 -0.66 -11.98 -3.65
N TYR A 110 -1.46 -11.79 -2.62
CA TYR A 110 -2.40 -10.68 -2.52
C TYR A 110 -2.27 -9.95 -1.18
N GLY A 111 -2.66 -8.70 -1.17
CA GLY A 111 -3.05 -7.97 0.02
C GLY A 111 -4.49 -7.50 -0.10
N ILE A 112 -5.13 -7.25 1.02
CA ILE A 112 -6.38 -6.48 1.07
C ILE A 112 -6.22 -5.27 1.95
N GLY A 113 -7.06 -4.25 1.71
CA GLY A 113 -7.15 -3.05 2.51
C GLY A 113 -8.60 -2.78 2.89
N LEU A 114 -8.83 -2.60 4.18
CA LEU A 114 -10.12 -2.24 4.76
C LEU A 114 -10.06 -0.80 5.23
N GLU A 115 -11.10 -0.03 5.01
CA GLU A 115 -11.33 1.26 5.68
C GLU A 115 -12.34 1.01 6.80
N VAL A 116 -11.98 1.33 8.05
CA VAL A 116 -12.77 0.89 9.24
C VAL A 116 -14.19 1.46 9.29
N SER A 117 -14.45 2.57 8.59
CA SER A 117 -15.76 3.18 8.47
C SER A 117 -16.60 2.66 7.29
N ARG A 118 -15.95 2.09 6.26
CA ARG A 118 -16.58 1.76 4.96
C ARG A 118 -16.48 0.30 4.55
N GLY A 119 -15.49 -0.43 5.06
CA GLY A 119 -15.27 -1.84 4.73
C GLY A 119 -14.16 -2.10 3.74
N LEU A 120 -14.27 -3.17 2.95
CA LEU A 120 -13.25 -3.56 1.98
C LEU A 120 -13.14 -2.52 0.86
N THR A 121 -11.97 -1.94 0.71
CA THR A 121 -11.73 -0.89 -0.29
C THR A 121 -10.73 -1.31 -1.35
N LYS A 122 -9.72 -2.11 -1.00
CA LYS A 122 -8.60 -2.40 -1.90
C LYS A 122 -8.27 -3.88 -1.96
N ILE A 123 -7.90 -4.31 -3.16
CA ILE A 123 -7.20 -5.58 -3.40
C ILE A 123 -5.86 -5.23 -4.04
N LYS A 124 -4.80 -5.86 -3.53
CA LYS A 124 -3.42 -5.54 -3.90
C LYS A 124 -2.74 -6.80 -4.47
N PRO A 125 -2.79 -7.06 -5.79
CA PRO A 125 -2.01 -8.13 -6.38
C PRO A 125 -0.52 -7.79 -6.35
N PHE A 126 0.29 -8.63 -5.71
CA PHE A 126 1.73 -8.63 -5.78
C PHE A 126 2.17 -9.46 -6.98
N VAL A 127 2.98 -8.89 -7.83
CA VAL A 127 3.54 -9.58 -9.00
C VAL A 127 5.06 -9.70 -8.85
N SER A 128 5.66 -10.68 -9.51
CA SER A 128 7.12 -10.69 -9.63
C SER A 128 7.59 -9.37 -10.25
N PRO A 129 8.75 -8.82 -9.86
CA PRO A 129 9.26 -7.57 -10.42
C PRO A 129 9.24 -7.57 -11.94
N GLN A 130 8.64 -6.57 -12.55
CA GLN A 130 8.44 -6.47 -14.00
C GLN A 130 8.97 -5.13 -14.51
N PRO A 131 9.55 -5.10 -15.72
CA PRO A 131 9.89 -3.85 -16.38
C PRO A 131 8.62 -3.04 -16.70
N VAL A 132 8.72 -1.73 -16.57
CA VAL A 132 7.57 -0.80 -16.68
C VAL A 132 6.86 -0.88 -18.03
N GLU A 133 7.56 -1.25 -19.10
CA GLU A 133 6.98 -1.41 -20.45
C GLU A 133 5.83 -2.42 -20.48
N LYS A 134 5.87 -3.40 -19.60
CA LYS A 134 4.80 -4.41 -19.51
C LYS A 134 3.49 -3.85 -18.98
N VAL A 135 3.50 -2.71 -18.29
CA VAL A 135 2.27 -2.01 -17.87
C VAL A 135 1.44 -1.61 -19.08
N LEU A 136 2.08 -1.25 -20.21
CA LEU A 136 1.40 -0.88 -21.44
C LEU A 136 0.59 -2.01 -22.08
N GLN A 137 0.85 -3.26 -21.68
CA GLN A 137 0.11 -4.44 -22.17
C GLN A 137 -1.24 -4.61 -21.47
N ILE A 138 -1.48 -3.92 -20.35
CA ILE A 138 -2.72 -3.99 -19.58
C ILE A 138 -3.72 -3.00 -20.18
N THR A 139 -4.78 -3.51 -20.77
CA THR A 139 -5.76 -2.69 -21.50
C THR A 139 -6.81 -2.05 -20.60
N SER A 140 -7.11 -2.70 -19.47
CA SER A 140 -8.09 -2.21 -18.46
C SER A 140 -7.56 -1.07 -17.59
N LEU A 141 -6.29 -0.71 -17.67
CA LEU A 141 -5.73 0.44 -16.92
C LEU A 141 -6.30 1.77 -17.43
N PRO A 142 -6.34 2.81 -16.55
CA PRO A 142 -6.63 4.17 -16.99
C PRO A 142 -5.72 4.58 -18.16
N ARG A 143 -6.29 5.30 -19.13
CA ARG A 143 -5.53 5.78 -20.30
C ARG A 143 -4.32 6.62 -19.90
N SER A 144 -4.47 7.43 -18.87
CA SER A 144 -3.38 8.25 -18.30
C SER A 144 -2.11 7.47 -17.96
N VAL A 145 -2.20 6.17 -17.62
CA VAL A 145 -1.00 5.35 -17.40
C VAL A 145 -0.10 5.30 -18.63
N ARG A 146 -0.68 5.20 -19.83
CA ARG A 146 0.07 5.20 -21.10
C ARG A 146 0.64 6.59 -21.41
N ASP A 147 -0.16 7.62 -21.15
CA ASP A 147 0.21 9.01 -21.44
C ASP A 147 1.38 9.45 -20.54
N TYR A 148 1.49 8.90 -19.32
CA TYR A 148 2.60 9.14 -18.37
C TYR A 148 3.78 8.18 -18.51
N PHE A 149 3.81 7.30 -19.51
CA PHE A 149 4.94 6.40 -19.71
C PHE A 149 6.30 7.11 -19.89
N PRO A 150 6.42 8.23 -20.67
CA PRO A 150 7.65 9.00 -20.75
C PRO A 150 8.10 9.60 -19.40
N TYR A 151 7.16 9.91 -18.52
CA TYR A 151 7.43 10.39 -17.16
C TYR A 151 8.12 9.29 -16.33
N PHE A 152 7.65 8.05 -16.39
CA PHE A 152 8.27 6.94 -15.68
C PHE A 152 9.75 6.77 -16.06
N TYR A 153 10.04 6.77 -17.36
CA TYR A 153 11.42 6.70 -17.86
C TYR A 153 12.29 7.85 -17.39
N ARG A 154 11.79 9.08 -17.50
CA ARG A 154 12.51 10.28 -17.10
C ARG A 154 12.94 10.23 -15.64
N HIS A 155 12.14 9.61 -14.80
CA HIS A 155 12.37 9.54 -13.37
C HIS A 155 12.86 8.17 -12.87
N ASN A 156 13.35 7.30 -13.77
CA ASN A 156 13.90 5.98 -13.47
C ASN A 156 12.93 5.06 -12.70
N LEU A 157 11.62 5.20 -12.95
CA LEU A 157 10.59 4.31 -12.44
C LEU A 157 10.46 3.09 -13.37
N GLU A 158 11.49 2.23 -13.35
CA GLU A 158 11.69 1.19 -14.37
C GLU A 158 11.07 -0.15 -14.01
N VAL A 159 10.91 -0.44 -12.71
CA VAL A 159 10.45 -1.76 -12.25
C VAL A 159 9.26 -1.60 -11.30
N PHE A 160 8.14 -2.25 -11.65
CA PHE A 160 6.98 -2.35 -10.76
C PHE A 160 6.82 -3.78 -10.22
N HIS A 161 6.16 -3.91 -9.07
CA HIS A 161 5.95 -5.21 -8.42
C HIS A 161 4.59 -5.34 -7.71
N LEU A 162 3.81 -4.28 -7.67
CA LEU A 162 2.54 -4.26 -6.93
C LEU A 162 1.56 -3.30 -7.57
N PHE A 163 0.31 -3.72 -7.66
CA PHE A 163 -0.82 -2.85 -7.91
C PHE A 163 -1.70 -2.75 -6.65
N ALA A 164 -2.34 -1.61 -6.43
CA ALA A 164 -3.41 -1.50 -5.46
C ALA A 164 -4.67 -1.00 -6.15
N LEU A 165 -5.65 -1.88 -6.30
CA LEU A 165 -6.92 -1.60 -6.94
C LEU A 165 -7.90 -1.10 -5.90
N ASP A 166 -8.24 0.18 -5.93
CA ASP A 166 -9.20 0.80 -5.03
C ASP A 166 -10.61 0.75 -5.64
N TYR A 167 -11.37 -0.26 -5.26
CA TYR A 167 -12.72 -0.50 -5.77
C TYR A 167 -13.73 0.55 -5.32
N LEU A 168 -13.48 1.20 -4.18
CA LEU A 168 -14.35 2.26 -3.68
C LEU A 168 -14.17 3.57 -4.44
N ASN A 169 -12.91 3.99 -4.63
CA ASN A 169 -12.58 5.27 -5.25
C ASN A 169 -12.31 5.16 -6.76
N LYS A 170 -12.47 3.96 -7.35
CA LYS A 170 -12.17 3.70 -8.76
C LYS A 170 -10.79 4.24 -9.16
N ALA A 171 -9.77 3.79 -8.42
CA ALA A 171 -8.40 4.22 -8.61
C ALA A 171 -7.43 3.03 -8.58
N VAL A 172 -6.27 3.19 -9.20
CA VAL A 172 -5.18 2.21 -9.14
C VAL A 172 -3.88 2.90 -8.80
N ASN A 173 -3.13 2.30 -7.88
CA ASN A 173 -1.74 2.66 -7.63
C ASN A 173 -0.83 1.63 -8.29
N ILE A 174 0.25 2.09 -8.91
CA ILE A 174 1.32 1.25 -9.45
C ILE A 174 2.56 1.51 -8.61
N TYR A 175 3.10 0.46 -7.98
CA TYR A 175 4.23 0.59 -7.05
C TYR A 175 5.54 0.29 -7.77
N PHE A 176 6.38 1.29 -7.82
CA PHE A 176 7.74 1.22 -8.37
C PHE A 176 8.74 1.09 -7.22
N LYS A 177 9.65 0.13 -7.36
CA LYS A 177 10.77 -0.03 -6.45
C LYS A 177 11.84 0.98 -6.79
N ILE A 178 12.36 1.69 -5.78
CA ILE A 178 13.56 2.49 -5.92
C ILE A 178 14.77 1.56 -5.82
N LYS A 179 15.67 1.67 -6.80
CA LYS A 179 16.81 0.76 -6.96
C LYS A 179 17.73 0.80 -5.74
N GLU A 180 17.93 1.99 -5.21
CA GLU A 180 18.73 2.26 -4.02
C GLU A 180 17.98 3.23 -3.11
N PRO A 181 17.31 2.72 -2.05
CA PRO A 181 16.59 3.55 -1.10
C PRO A 181 17.48 4.64 -0.49
N GLY A 182 16.93 5.86 -0.37
CA GLY A 182 17.66 7.00 0.20
C GLY A 182 18.64 7.68 -0.76
N GLN A 183 18.66 7.32 -2.03
CA GLN A 183 19.54 7.97 -3.03
C GLN A 183 18.83 9.03 -3.90
N LEU A 184 17.54 9.26 -3.69
CA LEU A 184 16.87 10.36 -4.35
C LEU A 184 17.41 11.69 -3.80
N THR A 185 17.73 12.61 -4.71
CA THR A 185 18.03 14.00 -4.32
C THR A 185 16.76 14.82 -4.21
N SER A 186 16.80 15.91 -3.42
CA SER A 186 15.68 16.85 -3.35
C SER A 186 15.32 17.41 -4.73
N GLN A 187 16.31 17.66 -5.60
CA GLN A 187 16.06 18.11 -6.96
C GLN A 187 15.29 17.10 -7.80
N GLN A 188 15.61 15.82 -7.71
CA GLN A 188 14.86 14.76 -8.39
C GLN A 188 13.41 14.70 -7.91
N VAL A 189 13.17 14.85 -6.60
CA VAL A 189 11.80 14.92 -6.05
C VAL A 189 11.08 16.17 -6.60
N ILE A 190 11.73 17.33 -6.61
CA ILE A 190 11.18 18.57 -7.18
C ILE A 190 10.82 18.37 -8.66
N ASP A 191 11.72 17.77 -9.44
CA ASP A 191 11.50 17.52 -10.87
C ASP A 191 10.32 16.54 -11.10
N MET A 192 10.16 15.54 -10.24
CA MET A 192 8.99 14.65 -10.27
C MET A 192 7.70 15.42 -10.01
N LEU A 193 7.66 16.28 -9.00
CA LEU A 193 6.46 17.01 -8.62
C LEU A 193 6.10 18.10 -9.65
N THR A 194 7.08 18.87 -10.09
CA THR A 194 6.86 19.91 -11.10
C THR A 194 6.46 19.33 -12.45
N GLY A 195 6.97 18.15 -12.80
CA GLY A 195 6.57 17.40 -13.99
C GLY A 195 5.09 16.94 -13.96
N LEU A 196 4.44 16.97 -12.79
CA LEU A 196 3.02 16.66 -12.58
C LEU A 196 2.17 17.91 -12.31
N ASP A 197 2.73 19.09 -12.37
CA ASP A 197 2.07 20.36 -11.95
C ASP A 197 1.58 20.29 -10.48
N PHE A 198 2.37 19.62 -9.62
CA PHE A 198 2.12 19.56 -8.19
C PHE A 198 2.91 20.65 -7.47
N GLU A 199 2.31 21.19 -6.41
CA GLU A 199 2.98 22.15 -5.54
C GLU A 199 4.14 21.44 -4.81
N VAL A 200 5.31 22.07 -4.81
CA VAL A 200 6.49 21.57 -4.13
C VAL A 200 6.34 21.84 -2.64
N PRO A 201 6.34 20.79 -1.78
CA PRO A 201 6.22 20.98 -0.35
C PRO A 201 7.48 21.63 0.25
N PRO A 202 7.42 22.10 1.51
CA PRO A 202 8.57 22.62 2.24
C PRO A 202 9.76 21.67 2.28
N MET A 203 10.98 22.20 2.48
CA MET A 203 12.23 21.42 2.39
C MET A 203 12.31 20.26 3.37
N ASP A 204 11.78 20.42 4.58
CA ASP A 204 11.71 19.36 5.58
C ASP A 204 10.90 18.14 5.10
N ILE A 205 9.80 18.38 4.38
CA ILE A 205 9.01 17.32 3.74
C ILE A 205 9.78 16.68 2.56
N LEU A 206 10.44 17.51 1.73
CA LEU A 206 11.25 17.02 0.61
C LEU A 206 12.39 16.09 1.08
N GLU A 207 13.06 16.43 2.18
CA GLU A 207 14.12 15.61 2.77
C GLU A 207 13.62 14.21 3.15
N TYR A 208 12.38 14.09 3.63
CA TYR A 208 11.80 12.76 3.86
C TYR A 208 11.50 12.03 2.56
N CYS A 209 11.00 12.72 1.52
CA CYS A 209 10.77 12.09 0.22
C CYS A 209 12.05 11.47 -0.38
N THR A 210 13.24 12.04 -0.11
CA THR A 210 14.50 11.50 -0.62
C THR A 210 14.85 10.11 -0.05
N ARG A 211 14.26 9.75 1.10
CA ARG A 211 14.47 8.45 1.77
C ARG A 211 13.58 7.34 1.24
N ALA A 212 12.78 7.60 0.20
CA ALA A 212 11.82 6.63 -0.31
C ALA A 212 12.47 5.29 -0.71
N SER A 213 11.83 4.21 -0.32
CA SER A 213 12.13 2.84 -0.75
C SER A 213 11.29 2.44 -1.95
N PHE A 214 10.13 3.06 -2.10
CA PHE A 214 9.22 2.86 -3.21
C PHE A 214 8.42 4.13 -3.51
N ILE A 215 8.04 4.29 -4.77
CA ILE A 215 7.20 5.40 -5.25
C ILE A 215 5.95 4.79 -5.90
N TYR A 216 4.79 5.39 -5.66
CA TYR A 216 3.57 4.96 -6.33
C TYR A 216 2.67 6.13 -6.72
N PRO A 217 2.50 6.35 -8.04
CA PRO A 217 1.48 7.23 -8.57
C PRO A 217 0.09 6.61 -8.43
N THR A 218 -0.92 7.45 -8.26
CA THR A 218 -2.34 7.09 -8.27
C THR A 218 -2.99 7.57 -9.55
N PHE A 219 -3.65 6.64 -10.26
CA PHE A 219 -4.40 6.89 -11.48
C PHE A 219 -5.89 6.66 -11.24
N ARG A 220 -6.71 7.41 -11.97
CA ARG A 220 -8.17 7.27 -11.99
C ARG A 220 -8.65 7.21 -13.43
N TRP A 221 -9.76 6.51 -13.66
CA TRP A 221 -10.33 6.41 -15.03
C TRP A 221 -11.02 7.70 -15.48
N ASP A 222 -11.44 8.54 -14.53
CA ASP A 222 -12.05 9.85 -14.75
C ASP A 222 -11.05 11.01 -14.75
N SER A 223 -9.75 10.73 -14.78
CA SER A 223 -8.68 11.74 -14.81
C SER A 223 -7.66 11.44 -15.90
N ALA A 224 -7.27 12.49 -16.63
CA ALA A 224 -6.14 12.42 -17.55
C ALA A 224 -4.79 12.50 -16.83
N ASP A 225 -4.78 12.93 -15.55
CA ASP A 225 -3.57 13.20 -14.79
C ASP A 225 -3.33 12.14 -13.70
N ILE A 226 -2.07 12.00 -13.29
CA ILE A 226 -1.72 11.40 -12.00
C ILE A 226 -2.34 12.28 -10.92
N THR A 227 -3.16 11.68 -10.06
CA THR A 227 -3.90 12.44 -9.03
C THR A 227 -3.14 12.57 -7.71
N ARG A 228 -2.15 11.70 -7.49
CA ARG A 228 -1.30 11.69 -6.31
C ARG A 228 0.00 10.96 -6.60
N LEU A 229 1.11 11.46 -6.06
CA LEU A 229 2.40 10.78 -6.01
C LEU A 229 2.77 10.51 -4.54
N CYS A 230 3.17 9.28 -4.25
CA CYS A 230 3.49 8.85 -2.91
C CYS A 230 4.93 8.35 -2.82
N PHE A 231 5.64 8.80 -1.79
CA PHE A 231 7.00 8.39 -1.44
C PHE A 231 6.92 7.56 -0.17
N GLY A 232 7.12 6.25 -0.29
CA GLY A 232 6.99 5.30 0.82
C GLY A 232 8.33 4.96 1.43
N ILE A 233 8.40 5.01 2.76
CA ILE A 233 9.61 4.85 3.56
C ILE A 233 9.37 3.79 4.63
N THR A 234 10.28 2.85 4.77
CA THR A 234 10.29 1.91 5.90
C THR A 234 10.97 2.55 7.10
N ALA A 235 10.40 2.40 8.29
CA ALA A 235 10.93 2.89 9.56
C ALA A 235 10.97 1.73 10.55
N PRO A 236 12.02 0.90 10.52
CA PRO A 236 12.18 -0.22 11.44
C PRO A 236 12.28 0.22 12.91
N GLU A 237 12.64 1.48 13.18
CA GLU A 237 12.70 2.07 14.50
C GLU A 237 11.74 3.26 14.61
N PRO A 238 11.06 3.48 15.75
CA PRO A 238 10.08 4.55 15.94
C PRO A 238 10.63 5.97 15.76
N ASP A 239 11.91 6.19 16.06
CA ASP A 239 12.59 7.49 15.92
C ASP A 239 12.84 7.90 14.46
N MET A 240 12.70 6.97 13.52
CA MET A 240 12.76 7.26 12.09
C MET A 240 11.46 7.90 11.55
N VAL A 241 10.37 7.86 12.33
CA VAL A 241 9.09 8.48 11.95
C VAL A 241 9.18 9.99 12.15
N PRO A 242 8.74 10.83 11.17
CA PRO A 242 8.81 12.29 11.28
C PRO A 242 7.73 12.85 12.20
N ILE A 243 7.82 12.53 13.51
CA ILE A 243 6.79 12.86 14.52
C ILE A 243 6.56 14.36 14.70
N HIS A 244 7.53 15.21 14.33
CA HIS A 244 7.43 16.66 14.43
C HIS A 244 6.56 17.30 13.34
N LEU A 245 6.26 16.57 12.26
CA LEU A 245 5.43 17.08 11.16
C LEU A 245 3.94 17.19 11.52
N ASP A 246 3.45 16.36 12.45
CA ASP A 246 2.05 16.39 12.89
C ASP A 246 1.90 15.69 14.25
N PRO A 247 1.14 16.25 15.21
CA PRO A 247 0.90 15.65 16.52
C PRO A 247 0.32 14.23 16.48
N LEU A 248 -0.48 13.91 15.44
CA LEU A 248 -1.02 12.56 15.27
C LEU A 248 0.09 11.53 15.05
N LEU A 249 1.16 11.88 14.33
CA LEU A 249 2.28 10.97 14.10
C LEU A 249 2.96 10.59 15.41
N ASP A 250 3.17 11.55 16.31
CA ASP A 250 3.75 11.29 17.64
C ASP A 250 2.84 10.39 18.46
N ILE A 251 1.54 10.72 18.55
CA ILE A 251 0.56 9.93 19.31
C ILE A 251 0.48 8.51 18.74
N TYR A 252 0.35 8.39 17.42
CA TYR A 252 0.21 7.10 16.75
C TYR A 252 1.46 6.22 16.90
N THR A 253 2.64 6.80 16.77
CA THR A 253 3.92 6.09 16.95
C THR A 253 4.05 5.50 18.35
N ARG A 254 3.59 6.22 19.38
CA ARG A 254 3.67 5.75 20.77
C ARG A 254 2.55 4.79 21.16
N GLN A 255 1.33 4.97 20.64
CA GLN A 255 0.14 4.36 21.20
C GLN A 255 -0.57 3.39 20.24
N ALA A 256 -0.23 3.36 18.93
CA ALA A 256 -0.85 2.42 18.00
C ALA A 256 -0.73 0.98 18.54
N PRO A 257 -1.80 0.19 18.51
CA PRO A 257 -1.75 -1.21 18.95
C PRO A 257 -0.76 -2.00 18.11
N ILE A 258 -0.04 -2.92 18.76
CA ILE A 258 0.87 -3.89 18.15
C ILE A 258 0.78 -5.23 18.88
N LEU A 259 1.02 -6.32 18.19
CA LEU A 259 1.19 -7.66 18.78
C LEU A 259 2.66 -8.02 18.99
N SER A 260 3.54 -7.39 18.21
CA SER A 260 5.00 -7.59 18.33
C SER A 260 5.57 -6.87 19.55
N GLU A 261 6.77 -7.28 19.97
CA GLU A 261 7.52 -6.58 21.02
C GLU A 261 8.12 -5.25 20.54
N GLN A 262 8.41 -5.16 19.23
CA GLN A 262 9.01 -3.98 18.63
C GLN A 262 7.97 -3.19 17.83
N ARG A 263 8.01 -1.87 17.99
CA ARG A 263 7.23 -0.93 17.19
C ARG A 263 7.97 -0.64 15.90
N ARG A 264 7.37 -1.02 14.78
CA ARG A 264 7.91 -0.81 13.44
C ARG A 264 6.86 -0.13 12.58
N PHE A 265 7.29 0.75 11.67
CA PHE A 265 6.38 1.56 10.89
C PHE A 265 6.77 1.60 9.42
N ILE A 266 5.77 1.85 8.58
CA ILE A 266 5.96 2.36 7.24
C ILE A 266 5.24 3.70 7.20
N TYR A 267 5.86 4.72 6.65
CA TYR A 267 5.15 5.96 6.40
C TYR A 267 5.31 6.37 4.95
N SER A 268 4.41 7.21 4.47
CA SER A 268 4.51 7.77 3.12
C SER A 268 4.13 9.24 3.10
N LEU A 269 4.94 10.02 2.39
CA LEU A 269 4.61 11.39 2.00
C LEU A 269 3.73 11.29 0.78
N ASN A 270 2.49 11.75 0.90
CA ASN A 270 1.49 11.72 -0.14
C ASN A 270 1.29 13.14 -0.64
N ILE A 271 1.58 13.37 -1.93
CA ILE A 271 1.55 14.69 -2.54
C ILE A 271 0.51 14.69 -3.66
N GLU A 272 -0.43 15.59 -3.57
CA GLU A 272 -1.47 15.89 -4.54
C GLU A 272 -1.22 17.31 -5.09
N ARG A 273 -1.99 17.76 -6.05
CA ARG A 273 -1.73 19.03 -6.75
C ARG A 273 -1.45 20.23 -5.81
N ARG A 274 -2.20 20.36 -4.70
CA ARG A 274 -2.09 21.48 -3.73
C ARG A 274 -2.10 21.06 -2.28
N VAL A 275 -2.00 19.76 -2.03
CA VAL A 275 -2.10 19.19 -0.67
C VAL A 275 -1.03 18.14 -0.51
N HIS A 276 -0.38 18.15 0.64
CA HIS A 276 0.47 17.05 1.07
C HIS A 276 0.06 16.58 2.46
N TYR A 277 0.29 15.30 2.75
CA TYR A 277 0.02 14.71 4.05
C TYR A 277 0.88 13.47 4.25
N VAL A 278 1.05 13.08 5.50
CA VAL A 278 1.74 11.84 5.87
C VAL A 278 0.71 10.76 6.14
N LYS A 279 0.92 9.58 5.56
CA LYS A 279 0.26 8.35 5.98
C LYS A 279 1.26 7.57 6.82
N ILE A 280 0.87 7.13 8.01
CA ILE A 280 1.65 6.24 8.87
C ILE A 280 0.94 4.89 8.99
N GLU A 281 1.71 3.82 8.95
CA GLU A 281 1.25 2.43 9.00
C GLU A 281 2.07 1.68 10.05
N SER A 282 1.44 1.23 11.14
CA SER A 282 2.09 0.38 12.12
C SER A 282 2.13 -1.07 11.64
N ASP A 283 3.28 -1.72 11.76
CA ASP A 283 3.44 -3.17 11.56
C ASP A 283 2.87 -3.90 12.78
N TYR A 284 1.55 -4.16 12.76
CA TYR A 284 0.80 -4.71 13.88
C TYR A 284 1.32 -6.09 14.31
N THR A 285 1.62 -6.96 13.37
CA THR A 285 2.16 -8.30 13.63
C THR A 285 3.67 -8.34 13.79
N GLY A 286 4.39 -7.27 13.40
CA GLY A 286 5.85 -7.18 13.45
C GLY A 286 6.56 -7.93 12.31
N THR A 287 5.83 -8.36 11.29
CA THR A 287 6.37 -9.17 10.18
C THR A 287 6.27 -8.50 8.80
N LEU A 288 5.57 -7.37 8.70
CA LEU A 288 5.33 -6.67 7.44
C LEU A 288 6.62 -6.18 6.79
N ILE A 289 7.48 -5.51 7.55
CA ILE A 289 8.74 -4.95 7.02
C ILE A 289 9.65 -6.08 6.54
N ASP A 290 9.79 -7.17 7.31
CA ASP A 290 10.61 -8.33 6.92
C ASP A 290 10.07 -8.99 5.64
N HIS A 291 8.74 -9.03 5.45
CA HIS A 291 8.14 -9.51 4.21
C HIS A 291 8.44 -8.59 3.03
N MET A 292 8.39 -7.28 3.22
CA MET A 292 8.75 -6.32 2.17
C MET A 292 10.22 -6.44 1.78
N GLU A 293 11.14 -6.57 2.73
CA GLU A 293 12.57 -6.74 2.48
C GLU A 293 12.86 -8.04 1.72
N ARG A 294 12.28 -9.18 2.14
CA ARG A 294 12.44 -10.47 1.45
C ARG A 294 11.91 -10.44 0.03
N SER A 295 10.76 -9.83 -0.21
CA SER A 295 10.21 -9.70 -1.57
C SER A 295 11.09 -8.84 -2.48
N THR A 296 11.92 -8.00 -1.89
CA THR A 296 12.91 -7.20 -2.63
C THR A 296 14.20 -7.95 -2.96
N LEU A 297 14.59 -8.93 -2.13
CA LEU A 297 15.81 -9.71 -2.32
C LEU A 297 15.62 -10.91 -3.28
N SER A 298 14.44 -11.50 -3.32
CA SER A 298 14.16 -12.66 -4.18
C SER A 298 14.05 -12.35 -5.67
N GLY A 299 14.10 -11.09 -6.07
CA GLY A 299 14.04 -10.65 -7.48
C GLY A 299 15.40 -10.63 -8.21
N SER A 300 16.55 -10.85 -7.53
CA SER A 300 17.86 -10.65 -8.13
C SER A 300 18.58 -11.92 -8.58
N ASP A 301 18.21 -13.16 -8.14
CA ASP A 301 19.04 -14.35 -8.36
C ASP A 301 18.32 -15.71 -8.50
N GLN A 302 17.09 -15.77 -9.03
CA GLN A 302 16.57 -17.07 -9.44
C GLN A 302 16.52 -17.18 -10.97
N PRO A 303 17.31 -18.08 -11.59
CA PRO A 303 17.16 -18.40 -13.00
C PRO A 303 15.77 -19.02 -13.22
N VAL A 304 15.05 -18.48 -14.17
CA VAL A 304 13.76 -19.00 -14.63
C VAL A 304 13.93 -20.50 -14.94
N PRO A 305 13.16 -21.43 -14.29
CA PRO A 305 13.21 -22.82 -14.67
C PRO A 305 12.77 -22.94 -16.12
N SER A 306 13.66 -23.42 -16.98
CA SER A 306 13.33 -23.75 -18.36
C SER A 306 12.26 -24.83 -18.36
N VAL A 307 11.05 -24.48 -18.77
CA VAL A 307 10.01 -25.44 -19.11
C VAL A 307 10.52 -26.19 -20.35
N ARG A 308 10.98 -27.43 -20.17
CA ARG A 308 11.16 -28.34 -21.31
C ARG A 308 9.78 -28.68 -21.85
N MET A 309 9.60 -28.40 -23.15
CA MET A 309 8.47 -28.89 -23.93
C MET A 309 8.49 -30.44 -23.99
#